data_8674b9b2907f53d65a6d93508260907d
#
_entry.id   8674b9b2907f53d65a6d93508260907d
#
_cell.length_a   1.000
_cell.length_b   1.000
_cell.length_c   1.000
_cell.angle_alpha   90.00
_cell.angle_beta   90.00
_cell.angle_gamma   90.00
#
_symmetry.space_group_name_H-M   'P 1'
#
loop_
_entity.id
_entity.type
_entity.pdbx_description
1 polymer ?
#
loop_
_entity_poly.entity_id
_entity_poly.type
_entity_poly.pdbx_seq_one_letter_code
_entity_poly.pdbx_strand_id
1 'polypeptide(L)'
;TPIKSSAASDVYKRQVSGSMKGTKIGSLNSTMEELLPSLIGVGEASTDVKIAIMKFSTDVEWVTPEPVKIEEYQYWNRLEADGLTFMGDAFMELSKKLSRSTFLSSPSLSFAPVIFLLSDGSPNDDWKKGLDTLKQNKWFQHGLKIALGIGSKVNMDVLRAFTGNDELAVQAKNADQLRELIKLLAVTSSQIGSRSLALVDSNGRQPAAETVAQAKQQVLVEEIRTGAKDILGEAVDLGAVNYDEGW
;
A
#
# COMPACT_ATOMS: atom_id res chain seq x y z
N THR A 1 29.76 -15.44 -7.08
CA THR A 1 28.32 -15.56 -7.24
C THR A 1 27.70 -14.30 -6.64
N PRO A 2 27.06 -13.42 -7.42
CA PRO A 2 26.42 -12.24 -6.86
C PRO A 2 25.26 -12.69 -5.99
N ILE A 3 25.23 -12.23 -4.76
CA ILE A 3 24.13 -12.44 -3.81
C ILE A 3 23.00 -11.53 -4.27
N LYS A 4 21.96 -12.10 -4.88
CA LYS A 4 20.74 -11.36 -5.19
C LYS A 4 20.07 -10.97 -3.89
N SER A 5 20.01 -9.67 -3.59
CA SER A 5 19.23 -9.18 -2.46
C SER A 5 17.75 -9.35 -2.79
N SER A 6 16.99 -9.96 -1.89
CA SER A 6 15.57 -10.15 -2.09
C SER A 6 14.80 -8.86 -1.83
N ALA A 7 13.87 -8.61 -2.70
CA ALA A 7 13.05 -7.44 -2.89
C ALA A 7 12.24 -6.96 -1.69
N ALA A 8 11.88 -5.68 -1.73
CA ALA A 8 10.72 -5.16 -1.03
C ALA A 8 9.48 -6.00 -1.38
N SER A 9 8.76 -6.47 -0.36
CA SER A 9 7.47 -7.12 -0.58
C SER A 9 6.38 -6.06 -0.50
N ASP A 10 5.81 -5.71 -1.63
CA ASP A 10 4.66 -4.83 -1.68
C ASP A 10 3.41 -5.63 -1.29
N VAL A 11 2.79 -5.27 -0.16
CA VAL A 11 1.55 -5.89 0.28
C VAL A 11 0.39 -4.97 -0.05
N TYR A 12 -0.40 -5.34 -1.05
CA TYR A 12 -1.59 -4.61 -1.45
C TYR A 12 -2.82 -5.14 -0.73
N LYS A 13 -3.42 -4.29 0.09
CA LYS A 13 -4.72 -4.54 0.70
C LYS A 13 -5.80 -3.84 -0.11
N ARG A 14 -6.84 -4.56 -0.49
CA ARG A 14 -7.92 -4.01 -1.29
C ARG A 14 -9.26 -4.35 -0.71
N GLN A 15 -10.04 -3.30 -0.53
CA GLN A 15 -11.44 -3.44 -0.24
C GLN A 15 -12.20 -3.88 -1.49
N VAL A 16 -13.04 -4.88 -1.34
CA VAL A 16 -13.97 -5.37 -2.37
C VAL A 16 -15.40 -5.42 -1.84
N SER A 17 -15.73 -4.60 -0.83
CA SER A 17 -17.08 -4.53 -0.25
C SER A 17 -18.13 -4.05 -1.25
N GLY A 18 -19.40 -4.24 -0.91
CA GLY A 18 -20.52 -3.88 -1.78
C GLY A 18 -20.56 -2.41 -2.22
N SER A 19 -19.96 -1.49 -1.47
CA SER A 19 -19.81 -0.07 -1.84
C SER A 19 -18.89 0.14 -3.04
N MET A 20 -18.02 -0.83 -3.34
CA MET A 20 -17.13 -0.81 -4.51
C MET A 20 -17.85 -1.21 -5.82
N LYS A 21 -19.11 -1.68 -5.79
CA LYS A 21 -19.83 -2.13 -6.99
C LYS A 21 -19.89 -1.06 -8.09
N GLY A 22 -19.91 -1.52 -9.34
CA GLY A 22 -20.02 -0.65 -10.52
C GLY A 22 -18.70 -0.07 -10.97
N THR A 23 -18.68 1.23 -11.22
CA THR A 23 -17.51 1.93 -11.80
C THR A 23 -16.26 1.83 -10.95
N LYS A 24 -16.36 1.88 -9.62
CA LYS A 24 -15.21 1.83 -8.71
C LYS A 24 -14.40 0.56 -8.87
N ILE A 25 -15.04 -0.61 -8.75
CA ILE A 25 -14.34 -1.90 -8.88
C ILE A 25 -13.86 -2.10 -10.32
N GLY A 26 -14.64 -1.63 -11.31
CA GLY A 26 -14.23 -1.66 -12.72
C GLY A 26 -12.97 -0.85 -12.96
N SER A 27 -12.92 0.38 -12.48
CA SER A 27 -11.75 1.27 -12.59
C SER A 27 -10.54 0.69 -11.84
N LEU A 28 -10.75 0.15 -10.63
CA LEU A 28 -9.68 -0.50 -9.87
C LEU A 28 -9.10 -1.67 -10.66
N ASN A 29 -9.94 -2.57 -11.18
CA ASN A 29 -9.48 -3.72 -11.96
C ASN A 29 -8.69 -3.30 -13.19
N SER A 30 -9.20 -2.36 -13.98
CA SER A 30 -8.50 -1.86 -15.17
C SER A 30 -7.18 -1.18 -14.82
N THR A 31 -7.15 -0.39 -13.75
CA THR A 31 -5.91 0.24 -13.28
C THR A 31 -4.87 -0.80 -12.89
N MET A 32 -5.29 -1.90 -12.26
CA MET A 32 -4.36 -2.95 -11.86
C MET A 32 -3.82 -3.76 -13.03
N GLU A 33 -4.64 -3.99 -14.05
CA GLU A 33 -4.21 -4.62 -15.30
C GLU A 33 -3.10 -3.79 -16.01
N GLU A 34 -3.20 -2.46 -15.94
CA GLU A 34 -2.20 -1.55 -16.49
C GLU A 34 -0.97 -1.40 -15.59
N LEU A 35 -1.16 -1.37 -14.27
CA LEU A 35 -0.10 -1.11 -13.30
C LEU A 35 0.88 -2.27 -13.18
N LEU A 36 0.38 -3.51 -13.08
CA LEU A 36 1.23 -4.67 -12.78
C LEU A 36 2.39 -4.82 -13.78
N PRO A 37 2.19 -4.70 -15.09
CA PRO A 37 3.30 -4.70 -16.05
C PRO A 37 4.29 -3.55 -15.85
N SER A 38 3.83 -2.38 -15.39
CA SER A 38 4.68 -1.21 -15.17
C SER A 38 5.58 -1.31 -13.93
N LEU A 39 5.29 -2.24 -13.03
CA LEU A 39 6.14 -2.53 -11.87
C LEU A 39 7.30 -3.47 -12.20
N ILE A 40 7.28 -4.11 -13.38
CA ILE A 40 8.39 -4.96 -13.83
C ILE A 40 9.61 -4.06 -14.08
N GLY A 41 10.73 -4.41 -13.45
CA GLY A 41 11.95 -3.63 -13.55
C GLY A 41 11.99 -2.36 -12.69
N VAL A 42 10.96 -2.11 -11.88
CA VAL A 42 11.01 -1.06 -10.85
C VAL A 42 11.93 -1.52 -9.72
N GLY A 43 12.89 -0.67 -9.35
CA GLY A 43 13.87 -0.97 -8.31
C GLY A 43 15.30 -0.98 -8.83
N GLU A 44 16.25 -1.25 -7.92
CA GLU A 44 17.66 -1.42 -8.31
C GLU A 44 17.85 -2.77 -9.01
N ALA A 45 18.79 -2.85 -9.94
CA ALA A 45 19.04 -4.02 -10.80
C ALA A 45 19.27 -5.36 -10.06
N SER A 46 19.53 -5.31 -8.76
CA SER A 46 19.72 -6.47 -7.87
C SER A 46 18.49 -6.81 -7.03
N THR A 47 17.37 -6.12 -7.22
CA THR A 47 16.20 -6.21 -6.34
C THR A 47 15.03 -6.86 -7.07
N ASP A 48 14.56 -8.01 -6.57
CA ASP A 48 13.33 -8.64 -7.06
C ASP A 48 12.12 -8.03 -6.34
N VAL A 49 11.22 -7.37 -7.03
CA VAL A 49 9.95 -6.90 -6.48
C VAL A 49 8.97 -8.08 -6.36
N LYS A 50 8.45 -8.28 -5.14
CA LYS A 50 7.42 -9.29 -4.88
C LYS A 50 6.13 -8.62 -4.46
N ILE A 51 5.02 -9.16 -4.92
CA ILE A 51 3.68 -8.66 -4.61
C ILE A 51 2.89 -9.71 -3.82
N ALA A 52 2.17 -9.24 -2.78
CA ALA A 52 1.16 -10.02 -2.10
C ALA A 52 -0.15 -9.23 -2.06
N ILE A 53 -1.24 -9.87 -2.46
CA ILE A 53 -2.53 -9.22 -2.63
C ILE A 53 -3.54 -9.87 -1.70
N MET A 54 -4.20 -9.04 -0.89
CA MET A 54 -5.28 -9.43 -0.01
C MET A 54 -6.54 -8.64 -0.38
N LYS A 55 -7.65 -9.31 -0.57
CA LYS A 55 -8.98 -8.70 -0.64
C LYS A 55 -9.70 -8.88 0.69
N PHE A 56 -10.52 -7.90 1.04
CA PHE A 56 -11.35 -7.97 2.24
C PHE A 56 -12.73 -7.35 1.99
N SER A 57 -13.74 -8.01 2.53
CA SER A 57 -15.13 -7.57 2.58
C SER A 57 -15.74 -8.05 3.90
N THR A 58 -16.75 -8.91 3.87
CA THR A 58 -17.20 -9.70 5.03
C THR A 58 -16.14 -10.74 5.43
N ASP A 59 -15.40 -11.25 4.46
CA ASP A 59 -14.30 -12.19 4.63
C ASP A 59 -12.98 -11.59 4.21
N VAL A 60 -11.88 -12.14 4.70
CA VAL A 60 -10.50 -11.78 4.33
C VAL A 60 -9.87 -12.93 3.58
N GLU A 61 -9.41 -12.66 2.36
CA GLU A 61 -8.82 -13.68 1.49
C GLU A 61 -7.54 -13.17 0.82
N TRP A 62 -6.51 -14.01 0.79
CA TRP A 62 -5.29 -13.76 0.03
C TRP A 62 -5.48 -14.21 -1.42
N VAL A 63 -5.46 -13.26 -2.34
CA VAL A 63 -5.45 -13.54 -3.78
C VAL A 63 -4.12 -14.21 -4.16
N THR A 64 -3.03 -13.80 -3.53
CA THR A 64 -1.74 -14.47 -3.59
C THR A 64 -1.43 -15.05 -2.20
N PRO A 65 -1.48 -16.38 -1.99
CA PRO A 65 -1.23 -17.01 -0.70
C PRO A 65 0.15 -16.67 -0.10
N GLU A 66 1.13 -16.43 -0.99
CA GLU A 66 2.51 -16.05 -0.68
C GLU A 66 2.95 -14.88 -1.59
N PRO A 67 3.98 -14.10 -1.20
CA PRO A 67 4.55 -13.09 -2.06
C PRO A 67 5.17 -13.72 -3.32
N VAL A 68 4.65 -13.34 -4.48
CA VAL A 68 5.12 -13.79 -5.80
C VAL A 68 5.93 -12.70 -6.47
N LYS A 69 6.91 -13.06 -7.29
CA LYS A 69 7.65 -12.09 -8.09
C LYS A 69 6.70 -11.41 -9.08
N ILE A 70 6.87 -10.11 -9.27
CA ILE A 70 6.01 -9.34 -10.17
C ILE A 70 6.07 -9.88 -11.61
N GLU A 71 7.22 -10.37 -12.06
CA GLU A 71 7.42 -10.97 -13.37
C GLU A 71 6.65 -12.31 -13.54
N GLU A 72 6.37 -12.99 -12.42
CA GLU A 72 5.64 -14.27 -12.40
C GLU A 72 4.13 -14.04 -12.26
N TYR A 73 3.70 -12.86 -11.81
CA TYR A 73 2.30 -12.51 -11.66
C TYR A 73 1.73 -11.92 -12.96
N GLN A 74 1.53 -12.78 -13.97
CA GLN A 74 1.24 -12.37 -15.34
C GLN A 74 -0.21 -11.91 -15.58
N TYR A 75 -1.16 -12.34 -14.75
CA TYR A 75 -2.57 -12.08 -14.99
C TYR A 75 -3.26 -11.54 -13.74
N TRP A 76 -3.96 -10.43 -13.92
CA TRP A 76 -4.84 -9.89 -12.91
C TRP A 76 -6.18 -10.62 -12.92
N ASN A 77 -6.50 -11.32 -11.84
CA ASN A 77 -7.85 -11.84 -11.63
C ASN A 77 -8.76 -10.70 -11.18
N ARG A 78 -9.69 -10.29 -12.05
CA ARG A 78 -10.62 -9.19 -11.76
C ARG A 78 -11.39 -9.49 -10.47
N LEU A 79 -11.41 -8.52 -9.58
CA LEU A 79 -12.12 -8.63 -8.32
C LEU A 79 -13.59 -8.27 -8.51
N GLU A 80 -14.45 -8.95 -7.79
CA GLU A 80 -15.87 -8.64 -7.67
C GLU A 80 -16.13 -7.99 -6.31
N ALA A 81 -17.05 -7.01 -6.28
CA ALA A 81 -17.37 -6.28 -5.07
C ALA A 81 -18.65 -6.84 -4.45
N ASP A 82 -18.59 -7.28 -3.19
CA ASP A 82 -19.74 -7.72 -2.41
C ASP A 82 -19.46 -7.65 -0.90
N GLY A 83 -20.51 -7.74 -0.07
CA GLY A 83 -20.42 -7.83 1.38
C GLY A 83 -20.13 -6.50 2.08
N LEU A 84 -19.66 -6.61 3.32
CA LEU A 84 -19.37 -5.51 4.24
C LEU A 84 -17.87 -5.13 4.20
N THR A 85 -17.44 -4.27 5.13
CA THR A 85 -16.04 -3.80 5.22
C THR A 85 -15.43 -4.20 6.55
N PHE A 86 -14.94 -5.44 6.68
CA PHE A 86 -14.27 -5.94 7.89
C PHE A 86 -12.77 -5.62 7.83
N MET A 87 -12.45 -4.38 8.12
CA MET A 87 -11.09 -3.86 8.03
C MET A 87 -10.24 -4.27 9.23
N GLY A 88 -10.83 -4.43 10.40
CA GLY A 88 -10.15 -4.90 11.61
C GLY A 88 -9.63 -6.33 11.44
N ASP A 89 -10.45 -7.22 10.89
CA ASP A 89 -10.04 -8.58 10.55
C ASP A 89 -8.91 -8.60 9.52
N ALA A 90 -8.99 -7.73 8.51
CA ALA A 90 -7.93 -7.56 7.53
C ALA A 90 -6.62 -7.09 8.17
N PHE A 91 -6.66 -6.19 9.15
CA PHE A 91 -5.48 -5.75 9.88
C PHE A 91 -4.88 -6.86 10.73
N MET A 92 -5.71 -7.66 11.41
CA MET A 92 -5.26 -8.81 12.18
C MET A 92 -4.61 -9.87 11.28
N GLU A 93 -5.21 -10.18 10.14
CA GLU A 93 -4.66 -11.16 9.20
C GLU A 93 -3.33 -10.68 8.61
N LEU A 94 -3.23 -9.39 8.25
CA LEU A 94 -1.95 -8.83 7.82
C LEU A 94 -0.86 -8.98 8.90
N SER A 95 -1.20 -8.68 10.16
CA SER A 95 -0.24 -8.81 11.27
C SER A 95 0.32 -10.22 11.39
N LYS A 96 -0.50 -11.26 11.18
CA LYS A 96 -0.06 -12.65 11.17
C LYS A 96 0.91 -12.96 10.03
N LYS A 97 0.64 -12.42 8.83
CA LYS A 97 1.46 -12.66 7.62
C LYS A 97 2.76 -11.86 7.58
N LEU A 98 2.84 -10.72 8.24
CA LEU A 98 4.07 -9.94 8.37
C LEU A 98 5.02 -10.57 9.40
N SER A 99 5.58 -11.72 9.09
CA SER A 99 6.53 -12.44 9.96
C SER A 99 7.59 -13.19 9.15
N ARG A 100 8.69 -13.54 9.81
CA ARG A 100 9.75 -14.35 9.20
C ARG A 100 9.33 -15.79 8.91
N SER A 101 8.33 -16.29 9.58
CA SER A 101 7.81 -17.64 9.35
C SER A 101 6.85 -17.71 8.16
N THR A 102 6.46 -16.57 7.60
CA THR A 102 5.50 -16.45 6.50
C THR A 102 6.08 -15.61 5.34
N PHE A 103 5.60 -14.38 5.16
CA PHE A 103 5.95 -13.56 3.99
C PHE A 103 7.39 -13.04 3.96
N LEU A 104 8.04 -12.90 5.10
CA LEU A 104 9.35 -12.28 5.24
C LEU A 104 10.43 -13.31 5.64
N SER A 105 10.40 -14.46 4.98
CA SER A 105 11.22 -15.63 5.32
C SER A 105 12.73 -15.49 5.05
N SER A 106 13.16 -14.45 4.34
CA SER A 106 14.59 -14.21 4.07
C SER A 106 15.18 -13.24 5.11
N PRO A 107 15.88 -13.73 6.14
CA PRO A 107 16.23 -12.89 7.31
C PRO A 107 17.33 -11.87 7.07
N SER A 108 18.17 -12.05 6.08
CA SER A 108 19.35 -11.18 5.85
C SER A 108 19.19 -10.19 4.69
N LEU A 109 18.14 -10.30 3.89
CA LEU A 109 18.01 -9.60 2.61
C LEU A 109 16.58 -9.08 2.33
N SER A 110 15.67 -9.11 3.32
CA SER A 110 14.32 -8.56 3.14
C SER A 110 14.30 -7.08 3.49
N PHE A 111 13.92 -6.25 2.53
CA PHE A 111 13.58 -4.86 2.79
C PHE A 111 12.28 -4.76 3.61
N ALA A 112 12.10 -3.64 4.29
CA ALA A 112 10.83 -3.35 4.94
C ALA A 112 9.70 -3.33 3.88
N PRO A 113 8.52 -3.92 4.19
CA PRO A 113 7.45 -4.01 3.22
C PRO A 113 6.87 -2.63 2.89
N VAL A 114 6.39 -2.45 1.67
CA VAL A 114 5.48 -1.38 1.31
C VAL A 114 4.06 -1.91 1.45
N ILE A 115 3.23 -1.23 2.23
CA ILE A 115 1.87 -1.66 2.53
C ILE A 115 0.89 -0.64 2.00
N PHE A 116 0.09 -1.06 1.03
CA PHE A 116 -0.85 -0.22 0.32
C PHE A 116 -2.29 -0.59 0.67
N LEU A 117 -3.03 0.32 1.29
CA LEU A 117 -4.44 0.13 1.67
C LEU A 117 -5.35 0.93 0.74
N LEU A 118 -6.31 0.25 0.09
CA LEU A 118 -7.39 0.91 -0.65
C LEU A 118 -8.72 0.63 0.04
N SER A 119 -9.55 1.67 0.18
CA SER A 119 -10.89 1.55 0.76
C SER A 119 -11.82 2.66 0.25
N ASP A 120 -13.10 2.36 0.10
CA ASP A 120 -14.13 3.31 -0.34
C ASP A 120 -15.22 3.56 0.72
N GLY A 121 -15.09 2.98 1.91
CA GLY A 121 -16.13 3.05 2.92
C GLY A 121 -15.62 3.13 4.35
N SER A 122 -16.59 3.05 5.26
CA SER A 122 -16.33 2.95 6.69
C SER A 122 -16.29 1.49 7.13
N PRO A 123 -15.39 1.11 8.05
CA PRO A 123 -15.37 -0.22 8.62
C PRO A 123 -16.67 -0.58 9.31
N ASN A 124 -17.06 -1.85 9.21
CA ASN A 124 -18.22 -2.42 9.89
C ASN A 124 -17.85 -3.28 11.11
N ASP A 125 -16.57 -3.36 11.42
CA ASP A 125 -15.99 -4.11 12.54
C ASP A 125 -15.13 -3.23 13.45
N ASP A 126 -14.55 -3.81 14.50
CA ASP A 126 -13.64 -3.11 15.41
C ASP A 126 -12.24 -2.93 14.78
N TRP A 127 -12.17 -2.04 13.81
CA TRP A 127 -10.93 -1.71 13.11
C TRP A 127 -9.84 -1.16 14.04
N LYS A 128 -10.21 -0.50 15.15
CA LYS A 128 -9.23 0.06 16.11
C LYS A 128 -8.43 -1.04 16.75
N LYS A 129 -9.12 -2.07 17.26
CA LYS A 129 -8.47 -3.26 17.84
C LYS A 129 -7.58 -3.98 16.83
N GLY A 130 -8.05 -4.14 15.60
CA GLY A 130 -7.25 -4.75 14.53
C GLY A 130 -6.00 -3.92 14.22
N LEU A 131 -6.15 -2.60 14.10
CA LEU A 131 -5.03 -1.70 13.83
C LEU A 131 -4.03 -1.64 14.99
N ASP A 132 -4.49 -1.63 16.23
CA ASP A 132 -3.62 -1.64 17.42
C ASP A 132 -2.78 -2.92 17.46
N THR A 133 -3.38 -4.06 17.12
CA THR A 133 -2.64 -5.33 16.97
C THR A 133 -1.59 -5.23 15.86
N LEU A 134 -1.96 -4.67 14.71
CA LEU A 134 -1.05 -4.49 13.58
C LEU A 134 0.11 -3.54 13.92
N LYS A 135 -0.16 -2.45 14.65
CA LYS A 135 0.87 -1.49 15.10
C LYS A 135 1.91 -2.08 16.04
N GLN A 136 1.62 -3.19 16.71
CA GLN A 136 2.61 -3.91 17.52
C GLN A 136 3.58 -4.75 16.68
N ASN A 137 3.25 -5.01 15.42
CA ASN A 137 4.10 -5.77 14.52
C ASN A 137 5.30 -4.92 14.05
N LYS A 138 6.52 -5.38 14.31
CA LYS A 138 7.76 -4.66 13.98
C LYS A 138 7.93 -4.44 12.48
N TRP A 139 7.51 -5.36 11.63
CA TRP A 139 7.57 -5.20 10.19
C TRP A 139 6.61 -4.12 9.69
N PHE A 140 5.44 -4.01 10.32
CA PHE A 140 4.52 -2.93 10.04
C PHE A 140 5.07 -1.57 10.51
N GLN A 141 5.71 -1.53 11.68
CA GLN A 141 6.33 -0.30 12.20
C GLN A 141 7.39 0.26 11.26
N HIS A 142 8.24 -0.61 10.71
CA HIS A 142 9.31 -0.23 9.78
C HIS A 142 8.88 -0.18 8.31
N GLY A 143 7.71 -0.69 7.98
CA GLY A 143 7.16 -0.68 6.63
C GLY A 143 6.75 0.72 6.17
N LEU A 144 6.83 0.98 4.87
CA LEU A 144 6.19 2.13 4.25
C LEU A 144 4.69 1.89 4.16
N LYS A 145 3.89 2.84 4.61
CA LYS A 145 2.42 2.72 4.67
C LYS A 145 1.78 3.83 3.86
N ILE A 146 0.91 3.44 2.94
CA ILE A 146 0.17 4.35 2.07
C ILE A 146 -1.29 3.92 2.08
N ALA A 147 -2.20 4.87 2.03
CA ALA A 147 -3.62 4.58 1.92
C ALA A 147 -4.28 5.45 0.86
N LEU A 148 -5.18 4.85 0.09
CA LEU A 148 -5.98 5.53 -0.92
C LEU A 148 -7.45 5.33 -0.64
N GLY A 149 -8.13 6.43 -0.38
CA GLY A 149 -9.58 6.52 -0.28
C GLY A 149 -10.23 6.65 -1.65
N ILE A 150 -11.35 5.97 -1.88
CA ILE A 150 -12.05 5.94 -3.17
C ILE A 150 -13.45 6.54 -2.99
N GLY A 151 -13.68 7.70 -3.62
CA GLY A 151 -14.97 8.39 -3.54
C GLY A 151 -15.18 9.17 -2.24
N SER A 152 -16.39 9.73 -2.07
CA SER A 152 -16.71 10.67 -0.98
C SER A 152 -17.11 10.01 0.35
N LYS A 153 -17.44 8.71 0.33
CA LYS A 153 -17.96 7.98 1.52
C LYS A 153 -16.88 7.29 2.34
N VAL A 154 -15.63 7.41 1.93
CA VAL A 154 -14.50 6.76 2.62
C VAL A 154 -14.24 7.42 3.98
N ASN A 155 -13.95 6.60 4.98
CA ASN A 155 -13.53 7.08 6.29
C ASN A 155 -12.03 7.39 6.29
N MET A 156 -11.68 8.65 6.03
CA MET A 156 -10.29 9.09 5.96
C MET A 156 -9.55 8.98 7.29
N ASP A 157 -10.24 9.06 8.44
CA ASP A 157 -9.60 8.94 9.75
C ASP A 157 -8.98 7.57 9.96
N VAL A 158 -9.64 6.53 9.45
CA VAL A 158 -9.07 5.16 9.47
C VAL A 158 -7.81 5.07 8.61
N LEU A 159 -7.84 5.69 7.44
CA LEU A 159 -6.70 5.69 6.52
C LEU A 159 -5.50 6.46 7.09
N ARG A 160 -5.75 7.62 7.70
CA ARG A 160 -4.73 8.40 8.42
C ARG A 160 -4.17 7.63 9.62
N ALA A 161 -5.05 6.99 10.41
CA ALA A 161 -4.63 6.17 11.53
C ALA A 161 -3.76 4.96 11.10
N PHE A 162 -4.04 4.39 9.93
CA PHE A 162 -3.26 3.29 9.34
C PHE A 162 -1.88 3.74 8.87
N THR A 163 -1.80 4.85 8.13
CA THR A 163 -0.52 5.37 7.63
C THR A 163 0.36 5.95 8.73
N GLY A 164 -0.27 6.54 9.75
CA GLY A 164 0.40 7.33 10.78
C GLY A 164 0.92 8.68 10.28
N ASN A 165 0.53 9.07 9.05
CA ASN A 165 0.84 10.36 8.44
C ASN A 165 -0.29 10.74 7.49
N ASP A 166 -0.86 11.94 7.68
CA ASP A 166 -2.02 12.42 6.94
C ASP A 166 -1.73 12.58 5.43
N GLU A 167 -0.51 12.96 5.08
CA GLU A 167 -0.09 13.17 3.68
C GLU A 167 0.03 11.86 2.88
N LEU A 168 0.11 10.71 3.56
CA LEU A 168 0.14 9.38 2.96
C LEU A 168 -1.25 8.72 2.89
N ALA A 169 -2.29 9.43 3.32
CA ALA A 169 -3.69 9.05 3.17
C ALA A 169 -4.34 9.96 2.13
N VAL A 170 -4.34 9.53 0.87
CA VAL A 170 -4.80 10.30 -0.28
C VAL A 170 -6.21 9.88 -0.67
N GLN A 171 -7.01 10.77 -1.26
CA GLN A 171 -8.38 10.48 -1.70
C GLN A 171 -8.56 10.74 -3.19
N ALA A 172 -9.04 9.74 -3.93
CA ALA A 172 -9.50 9.86 -5.30
C ALA A 172 -11.01 10.16 -5.34
N LYS A 173 -11.41 11.19 -6.06
CA LYS A 173 -12.82 11.61 -6.21
C LYS A 173 -13.48 11.06 -7.48
N ASN A 174 -12.71 10.58 -8.44
CA ASN A 174 -13.18 10.01 -9.71
C ASN A 174 -12.22 8.92 -10.22
N ALA A 175 -12.63 8.26 -11.31
CA ALA A 175 -11.88 7.13 -11.88
C ALA A 175 -10.50 7.52 -12.41
N ASP A 176 -10.36 8.72 -13.00
CA ASP A 176 -9.09 9.18 -13.54
C ASP A 176 -8.09 9.49 -12.44
N GLN A 177 -8.52 10.19 -11.39
CA GLN A 177 -7.70 10.38 -10.19
C GLN A 177 -7.32 9.06 -9.53
N LEU A 178 -8.24 8.10 -9.46
CA LEU A 178 -7.94 6.76 -8.91
C LEU A 178 -6.81 6.10 -9.69
N ARG A 179 -6.90 6.11 -11.03
CA ARG A 179 -5.88 5.51 -11.90
C ARG A 179 -4.51 6.15 -11.69
N GLU A 180 -4.45 7.47 -11.79
CA GLU A 180 -3.18 8.20 -11.71
C GLU A 180 -2.57 8.10 -10.31
N LEU A 181 -3.37 8.21 -9.24
CA LEU A 181 -2.90 8.05 -7.87
C LEU A 181 -2.39 6.64 -7.59
N ILE A 182 -3.08 5.58 -8.03
CA ILE A 182 -2.59 4.21 -7.86
C ILE A 182 -1.22 4.05 -8.53
N LYS A 183 -1.07 4.53 -9.78
CA LYS A 183 0.21 4.46 -10.51
C LYS A 183 1.32 5.23 -9.78
N LEU A 184 1.06 6.49 -9.41
CA LEU A 184 2.01 7.31 -8.67
C LEU A 184 2.44 6.61 -7.39
N LEU A 185 1.48 6.25 -6.54
CA LEU A 185 1.75 5.70 -5.22
C LEU A 185 2.50 4.36 -5.30
N ALA A 186 2.10 3.46 -6.20
CA ALA A 186 2.71 2.15 -6.35
C ALA A 186 4.15 2.25 -6.88
N VAL A 187 4.37 3.00 -7.95
CA VAL A 187 5.71 3.14 -8.55
C VAL A 187 6.66 3.84 -7.58
N THR A 188 6.25 4.99 -7.01
CA THR A 188 7.09 5.77 -6.10
C THR A 188 7.45 4.97 -4.85
N SER A 189 6.48 4.29 -4.24
CA SER A 189 6.73 3.50 -3.04
C SER A 189 7.63 2.28 -3.31
N SER A 190 7.44 1.60 -4.44
CA SER A 190 8.29 0.49 -4.84
C SER A 190 9.73 0.93 -5.11
N GLN A 191 9.92 2.07 -5.77
CA GLN A 191 11.24 2.66 -5.99
C GLN A 191 11.94 3.02 -4.68
N ILE A 192 11.25 3.71 -3.76
CA ILE A 192 11.81 4.11 -2.46
C ILE A 192 12.03 2.88 -1.57
N GLY A 193 11.10 1.93 -1.58
CA GLY A 193 11.20 0.68 -0.83
C GLY A 193 12.45 -0.11 -1.22
N SER A 194 12.74 -0.21 -2.53
CA SER A 194 13.85 -0.97 -3.09
C SER A 194 15.23 -0.28 -2.97
N ARG A 195 15.27 1.04 -2.75
CA ARG A 195 16.55 1.76 -2.61
C ARG A 195 17.30 1.32 -1.37
N SER A 196 18.53 0.89 -1.54
CA SER A 196 19.50 0.77 -0.46
C SER A 196 19.92 2.17 -0.03
N LEU A 197 19.30 2.72 1.03
CA LEU A 197 19.84 3.93 1.64
C LEU A 197 21.13 3.53 2.39
N ALA A 198 22.27 3.67 1.74
CA ALA A 198 23.58 3.61 2.38
C ALA A 198 23.78 4.89 3.22
N LEU A 199 22.96 5.05 4.25
CA LEU A 199 23.21 6.04 5.28
C LEU A 199 24.31 5.45 6.16
N VAL A 200 25.48 6.07 6.14
CA VAL A 200 26.55 5.83 7.12
C VAL A 200 26.61 7.06 8.02
N ASP A 201 26.63 6.86 9.32
CA ASP A 201 26.88 7.95 10.25
C ASP A 201 28.30 8.51 10.06
N SER A 202 28.63 9.62 10.71
CA SER A 202 29.94 10.24 10.68
C SER A 202 31.08 9.33 11.13
N ASN A 203 30.76 8.16 11.71
CA ASN A 203 31.70 7.14 12.18
C ASN A 203 31.71 5.88 11.28
N GLY A 204 31.06 5.93 10.11
CA GLY A 204 31.01 4.80 9.19
C GLY A 204 30.10 3.63 9.63
N ARG A 205 29.21 3.86 10.60
CA ARG A 205 28.26 2.83 11.10
C ARG A 205 26.95 2.91 10.33
N GLN A 206 26.37 1.76 10.02
CA GLN A 206 25.00 1.71 9.47
C GLN A 206 24.00 2.17 10.54
N PRO A 207 23.07 3.08 10.18
CA PRO A 207 22.05 3.54 11.10
C PRO A 207 21.09 2.39 11.50
N ALA A 208 20.42 2.56 12.62
CA ALA A 208 19.39 1.63 13.03
C ALA A 208 18.29 1.52 11.94
N ALA A 209 17.69 0.34 11.81
CA ALA A 209 16.62 0.09 10.81
C ALA A 209 15.46 1.10 10.93
N GLU A 210 15.18 1.57 12.14
CA GLU A 210 14.18 2.59 12.42
C GLU A 210 14.51 3.94 11.76
N THR A 211 15.77 4.37 11.82
CA THR A 211 16.25 5.61 11.18
C THR A 211 16.13 5.54 9.65
N VAL A 212 16.45 4.37 9.07
CA VAL A 212 16.31 4.14 7.62
C VAL A 212 14.84 4.17 7.22
N ALA A 213 13.96 3.53 8.00
CA ALA A 213 12.52 3.52 7.74
C ALA A 213 11.92 4.93 7.80
N GLN A 214 12.30 5.72 8.80
CA GLN A 214 11.87 7.13 8.93
C GLN A 214 12.35 7.99 7.76
N ALA A 215 13.61 7.85 7.34
CA ALA A 215 14.14 8.58 6.19
C ALA A 215 13.41 8.23 4.90
N LYS A 216 13.14 6.93 4.65
CA LYS A 216 12.34 6.49 3.50
C LYS A 216 10.92 7.05 3.54
N GLN A 217 10.29 7.07 4.72
CA GLN A 217 8.96 7.62 4.89
C GLN A 217 8.92 9.12 4.57
N GLN A 218 9.92 9.91 4.98
CA GLN A 218 10.02 11.34 4.67
C GLN A 218 10.18 11.60 3.17
N VAL A 219 11.05 10.85 2.49
CA VAL A 219 11.19 10.94 1.04
C VAL A 219 9.89 10.60 0.34
N LEU A 220 9.20 9.56 0.80
CA LEU A 220 7.92 9.15 0.24
C LEU A 220 6.85 10.24 0.38
N VAL A 221 6.77 10.88 1.53
CA VAL A 221 5.85 12.01 1.79
C VAL A 221 6.07 13.12 0.78
N GLU A 222 7.31 13.53 0.56
CA GLU A 222 7.63 14.64 -0.34
C GLU A 222 7.29 14.33 -1.80
N GLU A 223 7.65 13.13 -2.26
CA GLU A 223 7.36 12.67 -3.62
C GLU A 223 5.84 12.55 -3.86
N ILE A 224 5.11 11.97 -2.91
CA ILE A 224 3.65 11.83 -3.02
C ILE A 224 2.98 13.19 -2.96
N ARG A 225 3.39 14.07 -2.05
CA ARG A 225 2.84 15.41 -1.95
C ARG A 225 2.97 16.20 -3.25
N THR A 226 4.14 16.10 -3.90
CA THR A 226 4.39 16.77 -5.17
C THR A 226 3.56 16.16 -6.29
N GLY A 227 3.61 14.85 -6.48
CA GLY A 227 2.89 14.17 -7.56
C GLY A 227 1.36 14.19 -7.38
N ALA A 228 0.86 14.11 -6.15
CA ALA A 228 -0.58 14.16 -5.90
C ALA A 228 -1.18 15.54 -6.16
N LYS A 229 -0.44 16.64 -5.96
CA LYS A 229 -0.90 17.99 -6.31
C LYS A 229 -1.20 18.12 -7.81
N ASP A 230 -0.37 17.56 -8.65
CA ASP A 230 -0.55 17.60 -10.10
C ASP A 230 -1.80 16.83 -10.54
N ILE A 231 -2.09 15.71 -9.88
CA ILE A 231 -3.25 14.85 -10.17
C ILE A 231 -4.56 15.44 -9.62
N LEU A 232 -4.53 15.98 -8.42
CA LEU A 232 -5.71 16.48 -7.71
C LEU A 232 -6.05 17.93 -8.04
N GLY A 233 -5.16 18.67 -8.72
CA GLY A 233 -5.23 20.10 -8.96
C GLY A 233 -4.76 20.92 -7.74
N GLU A 234 -4.53 22.24 -7.93
CA GLU A 234 -3.94 23.13 -6.92
C GLU A 234 -4.75 23.30 -5.61
N ALA A 235 -5.96 22.77 -5.53
CA ALA A 235 -6.80 22.79 -4.34
C ALA A 235 -6.70 21.49 -3.54
N VAL A 236 -5.52 21.16 -3.04
CA VAL A 236 -5.38 20.13 -2.01
C VAL A 236 -5.62 20.80 -0.66
N ASP A 237 -6.89 20.97 -0.31
CA ASP A 237 -7.28 21.07 1.08
C ASP A 237 -7.33 19.64 1.64
N LEU A 238 -6.35 19.28 2.44
CA LEU A 238 -6.24 17.99 3.12
C LEU A 238 -7.31 17.77 4.20
N GLY A 239 -8.32 18.63 4.26
CA GLY A 239 -9.41 18.54 5.21
C GLY A 239 -10.63 19.35 4.81
N ALA A 240 -11.56 18.73 4.16
CA ALA A 240 -12.92 19.18 3.83
C ALA A 240 -13.13 19.80 2.43
N VAL A 241 -13.89 19.12 1.58
CA VAL A 241 -15.12 19.65 0.95
C VAL A 241 -15.88 18.52 0.23
N ASN A 242 -17.18 18.44 0.50
CA ASN A 242 -18.16 17.63 -0.18
C ASN A 242 -18.36 18.11 -1.64
N TYR A 243 -18.09 17.23 -2.60
CA TYR A 243 -18.75 17.27 -3.89
C TYR A 243 -18.95 15.82 -4.38
N ASP A 244 -20.21 15.46 -4.51
CA ASP A 244 -20.70 14.15 -4.93
C ASP A 244 -20.95 14.20 -6.45
N GLU A 245 -19.90 14.27 -7.27
CA GLU A 245 -20.02 14.15 -8.73
C GLU A 245 -18.78 13.44 -9.29
N GLY A 246 -18.94 12.19 -9.76
CA GLY A 246 -17.90 11.55 -10.53
C GLY A 246 -17.76 10.04 -10.49
N TRP A 247 -18.70 9.31 -9.84
CA TRP A 247 -18.71 7.85 -9.81
C TRP A 247 -20.00 7.25 -10.36
#